data_3372685bfc7f37d9a8aaaeeae2932dbe
#
_entry.id   3372685bfc7f37d9a8aaaeeae2932dbe
#
_cell.length_a   1.000
_cell.length_b   1.000
_cell.length_c   1.000
_cell.angle_alpha   90.00
_cell.angle_beta   90.00
_cell.angle_gamma   90.00
#
_symmetry.space_group_name_H-M   'P 1'
#
loop_
_entity.id
_entity.type
_entity.pdbx_description
1 polymer ?
#
loop_
_entity_poly.entity_id
_entity_poly.type
_entity_poly.pdbx_seq_one_letter_code
_entity_poly.pdbx_strand_id
1 'polypeptide(L)'
;MVNAKSMLGVLSMPKFEYGELHIHTDEENECNQVLERLLEEGLLADTNDAAKRSLYDITTFGEILIDFTWQGVNEDGQTLFAQNPGGAPANVAVAVAKLGGHTAFIGKAGKDMHGEFLKSVLEKENVETEGMLLDEKYFTTLAFVNIDENGERTFSFARKPGADTRMEKEEIDVDILDRTHIFHVGSLSLTEQPARDTTHYAIRRAKEKGSIISYDPNYRASLWKDEETAKK
;
A
#
# COMPACT_ATOMS: atom_id res chain seq x y z
N MET A 1 -7.44 -1.28 -17.66
CA MET A 1 -6.08 -0.80 -18.01
C MET A 1 -5.42 -0.43 -16.71
N VAL A 2 -4.54 -1.28 -16.19
CA VAL A 2 -3.82 -1.00 -14.94
C VAL A 2 -2.78 0.06 -15.24
N ASN A 3 -2.81 1.18 -14.52
CA ASN A 3 -1.84 2.24 -14.72
C ASN A 3 -0.50 1.78 -14.12
N ALA A 4 0.39 1.28 -14.95
CA ALA A 4 1.72 0.79 -14.54
C ALA A 4 2.58 1.83 -13.83
N LYS A 5 2.21 3.12 -13.87
CA LYS A 5 2.88 4.19 -13.13
C LYS A 5 2.79 4.06 -11.60
N SER A 6 1.84 3.27 -11.08
CA SER A 6 1.75 2.99 -9.64
C SER A 6 2.46 1.70 -9.22
N MET A 7 2.86 0.84 -10.17
CA MET A 7 3.49 -0.45 -9.87
C MET A 7 5.01 -0.43 -9.85
N LEU A 8 5.63 0.55 -10.49
CA LEU A 8 7.07 0.79 -10.42
C LEU A 8 7.35 1.93 -9.42
N GLY A 9 6.85 1.77 -8.20
CA GLY A 9 7.37 2.50 -7.06
C GLY A 9 8.86 2.17 -6.98
N VAL A 10 9.65 3.18 -7.19
CA VAL A 10 11.08 3.25 -7.15
C VAL A 10 11.75 2.02 -6.54
N LEU A 11 12.21 1.09 -7.36
CA LEU A 11 13.26 0.16 -6.99
C LEU A 11 14.50 1.02 -6.68
N SER A 12 14.77 1.28 -5.41
CA SER A 12 15.99 1.96 -5.02
C SER A 12 17.14 1.01 -5.30
N MET A 13 17.80 1.18 -6.44
CA MET A 13 19.03 0.47 -6.74
C MET A 13 20.15 1.01 -5.85
N PRO A 14 20.95 0.14 -5.20
CA PRO A 14 21.97 0.58 -4.22
C PRO A 14 23.10 1.43 -4.80
N LYS A 15 23.14 1.69 -6.12
CA LYS A 15 24.19 2.45 -6.81
C LYS A 15 23.70 3.72 -7.52
N PHE A 16 22.39 4.00 -7.50
CA PHE A 16 21.83 5.22 -8.08
C PHE A 16 21.12 5.98 -6.98
N GLU A 17 21.45 7.26 -6.82
CA GLU A 17 20.75 8.08 -5.82
C GLU A 17 19.26 8.19 -6.10
N TYR A 18 18.80 8.10 -7.33
CA TYR A 18 17.39 7.93 -7.76
C TYR A 18 17.36 7.65 -9.26
N GLY A 19 16.58 6.68 -9.70
CA GLY A 19 16.30 6.40 -11.11
C GLY A 19 14.93 5.77 -11.30
N GLU A 20 14.15 6.27 -12.25
CA GLU A 20 12.93 5.59 -12.71
C GLU A 20 13.30 4.68 -13.87
N LEU A 21 13.04 3.37 -13.71
CA LEU A 21 13.11 2.42 -14.81
C LEU A 21 11.70 2.25 -15.38
N HIS A 22 11.45 2.80 -16.56
CA HIS A 22 10.22 2.56 -17.30
C HIS A 22 10.48 1.47 -18.34
N ILE A 23 9.93 0.26 -18.10
CA ILE A 23 9.93 -0.79 -19.12
C ILE A 23 8.56 -0.75 -19.81
N HIS A 24 8.53 -0.26 -21.06
CA HIS A 24 7.38 -0.34 -21.93
C HIS A 24 7.62 -1.47 -22.94
N THR A 25 6.98 -2.61 -22.72
CA THR A 25 7.02 -3.73 -23.67
C THR A 25 5.66 -4.38 -23.74
N ASP A 26 5.29 -4.80 -24.94
CA ASP A 26 4.07 -5.57 -25.18
C ASP A 26 4.35 -7.09 -25.11
N GLU A 27 5.60 -7.49 -24.86
CA GLU A 27 6.04 -8.89 -24.84
C GLU A 27 6.78 -9.25 -23.53
N GLU A 28 6.31 -10.31 -22.85
CA GLU A 28 6.87 -10.85 -21.61
C GLU A 28 8.36 -11.22 -21.74
N ASN A 29 8.76 -11.74 -22.92
CA ASN A 29 10.14 -12.11 -23.21
C ASN A 29 11.12 -10.94 -23.21
N GLU A 30 10.73 -9.76 -23.65
CA GLU A 30 11.61 -8.57 -23.64
C GLU A 30 11.87 -8.09 -22.23
N CYS A 31 10.85 -8.14 -21.36
CA CYS A 31 11.01 -7.77 -19.96
C CYS A 31 12.03 -8.66 -19.24
N ASN A 32 11.96 -9.98 -19.48
CA ASN A 32 12.89 -10.96 -18.90
C ASN A 32 14.32 -10.76 -19.41
N GLN A 33 14.52 -10.48 -20.70
CA GLN A 33 15.85 -10.20 -21.27
C GLN A 33 16.47 -8.94 -20.69
N VAL A 34 15.67 -7.87 -20.44
CA VAL A 34 16.18 -6.66 -19.81
C VAL A 34 16.57 -6.93 -18.35
N LEU A 35 15.76 -7.69 -17.62
CA LEU A 35 16.07 -8.08 -16.24
C LEU A 35 17.33 -8.93 -16.14
N GLU A 36 17.49 -9.93 -17.00
CA GLU A 36 18.71 -10.77 -17.07
C GLU A 36 19.95 -9.93 -17.35
N ARG A 37 19.86 -9.02 -18.30
CA ARG A 37 20.98 -8.13 -18.66
C ARG A 37 21.37 -7.16 -17.53
N LEU A 38 20.39 -6.64 -16.79
CA LEU A 38 20.64 -5.79 -15.63
C LEU A 38 21.27 -6.57 -14.46
N LEU A 39 20.93 -7.86 -14.32
CA LEU A 39 21.58 -8.76 -13.36
C LEU A 39 23.02 -9.08 -13.77
N GLU A 40 23.27 -9.39 -15.04
CA GLU A 40 24.61 -9.69 -15.58
C GLU A 40 25.57 -8.50 -15.49
N GLU A 41 25.06 -7.28 -15.70
CA GLU A 41 25.84 -6.04 -15.59
C GLU A 41 26.04 -5.58 -14.13
N GLY A 42 25.50 -6.32 -13.15
CA GLY A 42 25.60 -5.99 -11.72
C GLY A 42 24.87 -4.71 -11.34
N LEU A 43 23.93 -4.27 -12.16
CA LEU A 43 23.07 -3.11 -11.91
C LEU A 43 21.88 -3.47 -11.04
N LEU A 44 21.54 -4.75 -10.97
CA LEU A 44 20.66 -5.33 -9.95
C LEU A 44 21.53 -6.14 -8.99
N ALA A 45 21.33 -5.98 -7.68
CA ALA A 45 21.94 -6.89 -6.72
C ALA A 45 21.44 -8.31 -6.98
N ASP A 46 22.34 -9.31 -6.87
CA ASP A 46 21.92 -10.69 -6.90
C ASP A 46 21.06 -11.00 -5.68
N THR A 47 19.75 -10.86 -5.85
CA THR A 47 18.76 -11.02 -4.79
C THR A 47 18.46 -12.49 -4.48
N ASN A 48 19.14 -13.43 -5.20
CA ASN A 48 18.86 -14.86 -5.11
C ASN A 48 19.02 -15.45 -3.71
N ASP A 49 19.91 -14.92 -2.87
CA ASP A 49 20.10 -15.45 -1.52
C ASP A 49 19.07 -14.92 -0.51
N ALA A 50 18.63 -13.65 -0.63
CA ALA A 50 17.59 -13.09 0.21
C ALA A 50 16.20 -13.56 -0.24
N ALA A 51 15.94 -13.60 -1.57
CA ALA A 51 14.68 -14.07 -2.14
C ALA A 51 14.39 -15.56 -1.83
N LYS A 52 15.42 -16.40 -1.76
CA LYS A 52 15.27 -17.82 -1.38
C LYS A 52 14.84 -18.04 0.08
N ARG A 53 14.95 -17.01 0.94
CA ARG A 53 14.53 -17.06 2.35
C ARG A 53 13.22 -16.35 2.61
N SER A 54 12.72 -15.58 1.64
CA SER A 54 11.50 -14.79 1.79
C SER A 54 10.27 -15.65 1.49
N LEU A 55 9.26 -15.58 2.35
CA LEU A 55 7.95 -16.18 2.13
C LEU A 55 7.09 -15.26 1.25
N TYR A 56 7.27 -13.94 1.40
CA TYR A 56 6.52 -12.93 0.67
C TYR A 56 7.42 -12.16 -0.29
N ASP A 57 7.00 -12.05 -1.55
CA ASP A 57 7.65 -11.19 -2.54
C ASP A 57 7.53 -9.73 -2.13
N ILE A 58 6.35 -9.35 -1.62
CA ILE A 58 6.10 -8.03 -1.05
C ILE A 58 5.18 -8.12 0.16
N THR A 59 5.53 -7.38 1.20
CA THR A 59 4.60 -7.05 2.29
C THR A 59 4.33 -5.56 2.24
N THR A 60 3.07 -5.19 2.29
CA THR A 60 2.67 -3.79 2.30
C THR A 60 2.13 -3.39 3.67
N PHE A 61 2.45 -2.17 4.10
CA PHE A 61 2.03 -1.62 5.38
C PHE A 61 1.38 -0.25 5.20
N GLY A 62 0.21 -0.07 5.82
CA GLY A 62 -0.43 1.23 5.88
C GLY A 62 -1.96 1.17 5.91
N GLU A 63 -2.56 2.16 5.29
CA GLU A 63 -4.02 2.30 5.28
C GLU A 63 -4.70 1.29 4.35
N ILE A 64 -5.84 0.82 4.84
CA ILE A 64 -6.90 0.22 4.06
C ILE A 64 -8.21 0.91 4.45
N LEU A 65 -9.04 1.24 3.48
CA LEU A 65 -10.19 2.11 3.68
C LEU A 65 -11.29 1.86 2.65
N ILE A 66 -12.45 2.46 2.85
CA ILE A 66 -13.52 2.49 1.84
C ILE A 66 -13.49 3.81 1.09
N ASP A 67 -13.46 3.71 -0.24
CA ASP A 67 -13.73 4.83 -1.14
C ASP A 67 -15.20 4.81 -1.56
N PHE A 68 -16.00 5.74 -1.02
CA PHE A 68 -17.35 6.01 -1.48
C PHE A 68 -17.31 6.96 -2.68
N THR A 69 -17.50 6.39 -3.87
CA THR A 69 -17.50 7.18 -5.12
C THR A 69 -18.92 7.56 -5.51
N TRP A 70 -19.16 8.83 -5.73
CA TRP A 70 -20.44 9.35 -6.18
C TRP A 70 -20.89 8.69 -7.49
N GLN A 71 -22.17 8.26 -7.54
CA GLN A 71 -22.78 7.54 -8.66
C GLN A 71 -23.99 8.27 -9.25
N GLY A 72 -24.29 9.47 -8.77
CA GLY A 72 -25.45 10.23 -9.22
C GLY A 72 -26.54 10.31 -8.17
N VAL A 73 -27.75 10.57 -8.65
CA VAL A 73 -28.97 10.72 -7.85
C VAL A 73 -30.03 9.79 -8.43
N ASN A 74 -30.73 9.05 -7.56
CA ASN A 74 -31.83 8.17 -8.00
C ASN A 74 -33.13 8.96 -8.30
N GLU A 75 -34.18 8.24 -8.70
CA GLU A 75 -35.47 8.84 -9.05
C GLU A 75 -36.14 9.57 -7.88
N ASP A 76 -35.83 9.21 -6.64
CA ASP A 76 -36.34 9.84 -5.41
C ASP A 76 -35.51 11.05 -4.95
N GLY A 77 -34.49 11.47 -5.73
CA GLY A 77 -33.59 12.56 -5.37
C GLY A 77 -32.51 12.21 -4.35
N GLN A 78 -32.28 10.92 -4.05
CA GLN A 78 -31.25 10.47 -3.10
C GLN A 78 -29.90 10.32 -3.78
N THR A 79 -28.86 10.83 -3.15
CA THR A 79 -27.48 10.67 -3.63
C THR A 79 -27.00 9.23 -3.44
N LEU A 80 -26.46 8.65 -4.51
CA LEU A 80 -25.91 7.30 -4.51
C LEU A 80 -24.40 7.32 -4.49
N PHE A 81 -23.82 6.40 -3.71
CA PHE A 81 -22.38 6.14 -3.66
C PHE A 81 -22.08 4.66 -3.87
N ALA A 82 -21.08 4.36 -4.69
CA ALA A 82 -20.52 3.02 -4.77
C ALA A 82 -19.46 2.85 -3.66
N GLN A 83 -19.56 1.73 -2.93
CA GLN A 83 -18.55 1.32 -1.95
C GLN A 83 -17.43 0.57 -2.66
N ASN A 84 -16.22 1.10 -2.63
CA ASN A 84 -15.05 0.49 -3.22
C ASN A 84 -13.96 0.25 -2.15
N PRO A 85 -13.25 -0.90 -2.21
CA PRO A 85 -12.06 -1.09 -1.39
C PRO A 85 -10.97 -0.14 -1.89
N GLY A 86 -10.25 0.49 -0.95
CA GLY A 86 -9.20 1.47 -1.21
C GLY A 86 -8.06 1.37 -0.22
N GLY A 87 -7.10 2.28 -0.35
CA GLY A 87 -5.85 2.29 0.39
C GLY A 87 -4.67 1.97 -0.54
N ALA A 88 -3.70 2.91 -0.65
CA ALA A 88 -2.61 2.73 -1.61
C ALA A 88 -1.77 1.47 -1.32
N PRO A 89 -1.36 1.16 -0.07
CA PRO A 89 -0.63 -0.08 0.22
C PRO A 89 -1.45 -1.35 -0.08
N ALA A 90 -2.74 -1.35 0.26
CA ALA A 90 -3.62 -2.48 -0.03
C ALA A 90 -3.76 -2.73 -1.54
N ASN A 91 -3.87 -1.65 -2.34
CA ASN A 91 -3.90 -1.74 -3.80
C ASN A 91 -2.62 -2.34 -4.38
N VAL A 92 -1.45 -2.01 -3.81
CA VAL A 92 -0.16 -2.61 -4.22
C VAL A 92 -0.15 -4.11 -3.94
N ALA A 93 -0.56 -4.54 -2.72
CA ALA A 93 -0.63 -5.95 -2.38
C ALA A 93 -1.52 -6.74 -3.36
N VAL A 94 -2.74 -6.23 -3.62
CA VAL A 94 -3.68 -6.85 -4.56
C VAL A 94 -3.11 -6.89 -5.98
N ALA A 95 -2.44 -5.81 -6.43
CA ALA A 95 -1.86 -5.77 -7.78
C ALA A 95 -0.78 -6.84 -7.95
N VAL A 96 0.11 -7.00 -6.97
CA VAL A 96 1.17 -8.02 -7.03
C VAL A 96 0.58 -9.42 -6.93
N ALA A 97 -0.43 -9.66 -6.08
CA ALA A 97 -1.11 -10.96 -6.01
C ALA A 97 -1.75 -11.34 -7.35
N LYS A 98 -2.38 -10.39 -8.05
CA LYS A 98 -2.95 -10.61 -9.40
C LYS A 98 -1.89 -10.93 -10.47
N LEU A 99 -0.66 -10.51 -10.26
CA LEU A 99 0.48 -10.85 -11.12
C LEU A 99 1.14 -12.18 -10.73
N GLY A 100 0.60 -12.88 -9.74
CA GLY A 100 1.09 -14.19 -9.29
C GLY A 100 2.14 -14.14 -8.18
N GLY A 101 2.43 -12.97 -7.62
CA GLY A 101 3.34 -12.81 -6.47
C GLY A 101 2.69 -13.17 -5.14
N HIS A 102 3.48 -13.61 -4.18
CA HIS A 102 3.07 -13.89 -2.80
C HIS A 102 3.11 -12.59 -1.99
N THR A 103 1.96 -12.17 -1.50
CA THR A 103 1.82 -10.87 -0.82
C THR A 103 1.21 -10.99 0.55
N ALA A 104 1.63 -10.11 1.46
CA ALA A 104 0.98 -9.90 2.75
C ALA A 104 0.62 -8.42 2.94
N PHE A 105 -0.44 -8.18 3.69
CA PHE A 105 -0.85 -6.85 4.10
C PHE A 105 -0.80 -6.72 5.61
N ILE A 106 -0.12 -5.67 6.09
CA ILE A 106 -0.10 -5.28 7.50
C ILE A 106 -0.81 -3.93 7.65
N GLY A 107 -1.81 -3.87 8.51
CA GLY A 107 -2.57 -2.65 8.74
C GLY A 107 -3.74 -2.88 9.69
N LYS A 108 -4.55 -1.85 9.87
CA LYS A 108 -5.67 -1.90 10.80
C LYS A 108 -6.91 -1.24 10.21
N ALA A 109 -8.05 -1.93 10.28
CA ALA A 109 -9.39 -1.41 10.00
C ALA A 109 -10.27 -1.55 11.25
N GLY A 110 -11.44 -0.96 11.25
CA GLY A 110 -12.41 -1.16 12.34
C GLY A 110 -13.00 -2.57 12.31
N LYS A 111 -13.38 -3.09 13.47
CA LYS A 111 -14.21 -4.30 13.58
C LYS A 111 -15.67 -3.91 13.30
N ASP A 112 -15.92 -3.51 12.07
CA ASP A 112 -17.21 -3.07 11.55
C ASP A 112 -17.47 -3.70 10.18
N MET A 113 -18.65 -3.44 9.62
CA MET A 113 -19.04 -4.02 8.32
C MET A 113 -18.06 -3.68 7.19
N HIS A 114 -17.37 -2.55 7.28
CA HIS A 114 -16.42 -2.10 6.27
C HIS A 114 -15.07 -2.80 6.43
N GLY A 115 -14.57 -2.93 7.66
CA GLY A 115 -13.33 -3.66 7.93
C GLY A 115 -13.43 -5.14 7.56
N GLU A 116 -14.53 -5.79 7.92
CA GLU A 116 -14.82 -7.18 7.52
C GLU A 116 -14.89 -7.33 5.99
N PHE A 117 -15.55 -6.39 5.31
CA PHE A 117 -15.58 -6.36 3.84
C PHE A 117 -14.18 -6.23 3.25
N LEU A 118 -13.37 -5.27 3.74
CA LEU A 118 -12.01 -5.04 3.24
C LEU A 118 -11.12 -6.27 3.43
N LYS A 119 -11.20 -6.94 4.59
CA LYS A 119 -10.47 -8.17 4.85
C LYS A 119 -10.87 -9.27 3.88
N SER A 120 -12.18 -9.47 3.67
CA SER A 120 -12.68 -10.46 2.73
C SER A 120 -12.24 -10.20 1.28
N VAL A 121 -12.10 -8.94 0.88
CA VAL A 121 -11.57 -8.57 -0.44
C VAL A 121 -10.10 -8.96 -0.58
N LEU A 122 -9.26 -8.67 0.42
CA LEU A 122 -7.86 -9.07 0.39
C LEU A 122 -7.70 -10.59 0.31
N GLU A 123 -8.45 -11.34 1.13
CA GLU A 123 -8.44 -12.81 1.13
C GLU A 123 -8.86 -13.38 -0.23
N LYS A 124 -9.92 -12.83 -0.84
CA LYS A 124 -10.39 -13.21 -2.17
C LYS A 124 -9.35 -12.99 -3.27
N GLU A 125 -8.54 -11.94 -3.12
CA GLU A 125 -7.46 -11.60 -4.06
C GLU A 125 -6.13 -12.30 -3.72
N ASN A 126 -6.15 -13.29 -2.80
CA ASN A 126 -5.00 -14.09 -2.36
C ASN A 126 -3.88 -13.27 -1.71
N VAL A 127 -4.24 -12.22 -1.00
CA VAL A 127 -3.33 -11.47 -0.12
C VAL A 127 -3.41 -12.07 1.29
N GLU A 128 -2.25 -12.38 1.89
CA GLU A 128 -2.19 -12.83 3.28
C GLU A 128 -2.64 -11.70 4.23
N THR A 129 -3.59 -12.03 5.13
CA THR A 129 -4.27 -11.07 6.00
C THR A 129 -4.03 -11.29 7.50
N GLU A 130 -3.13 -12.19 7.90
CA GLU A 130 -2.80 -12.40 9.33
C GLU A 130 -2.28 -11.11 9.98
N GLY A 131 -1.59 -10.26 9.23
CA GLY A 131 -1.12 -8.93 9.66
C GLY A 131 -2.20 -7.85 9.65
N MET A 132 -3.41 -8.13 9.16
CA MET A 132 -4.52 -7.19 9.14
C MET A 132 -5.37 -7.31 10.39
N LEU A 133 -5.36 -6.28 11.23
CA LEU A 133 -6.11 -6.25 12.48
C LEU A 133 -7.47 -5.57 12.31
N LEU A 134 -8.47 -6.04 13.07
CA LEU A 134 -9.77 -5.42 13.20
C LEU A 134 -9.93 -4.84 14.61
N ASP A 135 -10.01 -3.52 14.70
CA ASP A 135 -10.05 -2.76 15.95
C ASP A 135 -11.49 -2.59 16.46
N GLU A 136 -11.75 -2.95 17.73
CA GLU A 136 -13.08 -2.83 18.34
C GLU A 136 -13.45 -1.40 18.73
N LYS A 137 -12.44 -0.51 18.83
CA LYS A 137 -12.62 0.85 19.35
C LYS A 137 -12.70 1.90 18.26
N TYR A 138 -11.92 1.73 17.20
CA TYR A 138 -11.80 2.71 16.13
C TYR A 138 -12.46 2.21 14.86
N PHE A 139 -13.17 3.13 14.18
CA PHE A 139 -13.92 2.80 12.98
C PHE A 139 -13.00 2.72 11.74
N THR A 140 -13.41 1.95 10.74
CA THR A 140 -12.75 1.92 9.44
C THR A 140 -12.76 3.30 8.82
N THR A 141 -11.62 3.74 8.30
CA THR A 141 -11.52 5.02 7.56
C THR A 141 -12.38 4.99 6.31
N LEU A 142 -13.17 6.06 6.12
CA LEU A 142 -13.99 6.27 4.92
C LEU A 142 -13.50 7.50 4.18
N ALA A 143 -13.38 7.38 2.86
CA ALA A 143 -13.13 8.49 1.96
C ALA A 143 -14.36 8.67 1.05
N PHE A 144 -14.87 9.89 0.96
CA PHE A 144 -15.93 10.26 0.03
C PHE A 144 -15.31 11.00 -1.14
N VAL A 145 -15.50 10.45 -2.32
CA VAL A 145 -14.96 10.99 -3.57
C VAL A 145 -16.11 11.59 -4.35
N ASN A 146 -16.09 12.90 -4.45
CA ASN A 146 -17.00 13.64 -5.34
C ASN A 146 -16.25 14.02 -6.61
N ILE A 147 -16.96 13.98 -7.74
CA ILE A 147 -16.46 14.41 -9.04
C ILE A 147 -17.31 15.60 -9.45
N ASP A 148 -16.69 16.75 -9.66
CA ASP A 148 -17.39 17.95 -10.11
C ASP A 148 -17.71 17.91 -11.62
N GLU A 149 -18.41 18.93 -12.11
CA GLU A 149 -18.82 19.04 -13.52
C GLU A 149 -17.63 19.12 -14.49
N ASN A 150 -16.44 19.49 -14.01
CA ASN A 150 -15.20 19.56 -14.78
C ASN A 150 -14.39 18.24 -14.73
N GLY A 151 -14.88 17.23 -13.97
CA GLY A 151 -14.19 15.97 -13.75
C GLY A 151 -13.12 16.03 -12.65
N GLU A 152 -13.05 17.14 -11.89
CA GLU A 152 -12.11 17.25 -10.76
C GLU A 152 -12.61 16.44 -9.55
N ARG A 153 -11.66 15.73 -8.90
CA ARG A 153 -11.97 14.89 -7.75
C ARG A 153 -11.69 15.64 -6.46
N THR A 154 -12.71 15.74 -5.62
CA THR A 154 -12.58 16.21 -4.23
C THR A 154 -12.75 15.07 -3.27
N PHE A 155 -11.92 15.05 -2.22
CA PHE A 155 -11.90 14.01 -1.20
C PHE A 155 -12.31 14.58 0.15
N SER A 156 -13.21 13.89 0.83
CA SER A 156 -13.54 14.13 2.23
C SER A 156 -13.32 12.85 3.04
N PHE A 157 -12.56 12.96 4.14
CA PHE A 157 -12.19 11.79 4.94
C PHE A 157 -12.88 11.78 6.30
N ALA A 158 -13.52 10.67 6.64
CA ALA A 158 -13.92 10.32 7.99
C ALA A 158 -12.80 9.48 8.64
N ARG A 159 -11.76 10.16 9.18
CA ARG A 159 -10.50 9.57 9.68
C ARG A 159 -9.98 10.30 10.93
N LYS A 160 -10.85 10.68 11.89
CA LYS A 160 -10.44 11.45 13.07
C LYS A 160 -10.94 10.84 14.38
N PRO A 161 -10.27 9.79 14.90
CA PRO A 161 -9.26 8.94 14.27
C PRO A 161 -9.89 7.78 13.50
N GLY A 162 -9.24 7.36 12.41
CA GLY A 162 -9.52 6.07 11.79
C GLY A 162 -8.66 4.95 12.40
N ALA A 163 -9.11 3.71 12.33
CA ALA A 163 -8.38 2.56 12.87
C ALA A 163 -6.96 2.43 12.30
N ASP A 164 -6.77 2.76 11.02
CA ASP A 164 -5.48 2.74 10.33
C ASP A 164 -4.42 3.66 10.96
N THR A 165 -4.83 4.69 11.69
CA THR A 165 -3.91 5.60 12.42
C THR A 165 -3.52 5.09 13.80
N ARG A 166 -4.09 3.96 14.25
CA ARG A 166 -3.98 3.43 15.62
C ARG A 166 -3.25 2.10 15.71
N MET A 167 -2.41 1.81 14.72
CA MET A 167 -1.54 0.64 14.73
C MET A 167 -0.35 0.88 15.66
N GLU A 168 -0.23 0.03 16.71
CA GLU A 168 0.88 0.05 17.66
C GLU A 168 1.99 -0.90 17.18
N LYS A 169 3.24 -0.63 17.57
CA LYS A 169 4.38 -1.48 17.16
C LYS A 169 4.31 -2.91 17.72
N GLU A 170 3.69 -3.07 18.89
CA GLU A 170 3.49 -4.36 19.56
C GLU A 170 2.46 -5.24 18.85
N GLU A 171 1.65 -4.66 17.96
CA GLU A 171 0.63 -5.35 17.19
C GLU A 171 1.17 -5.88 15.84
N ILE A 172 2.41 -5.49 15.46
CA ILE A 172 3.01 -5.99 14.22
C ILE A 172 3.43 -7.43 14.38
N ASP A 173 2.97 -8.27 13.47
CA ASP A 173 3.55 -9.60 13.30
C ASP A 173 4.96 -9.48 12.68
N VAL A 174 5.96 -9.64 13.53
CA VAL A 174 7.37 -9.52 13.11
C VAL A 174 7.82 -10.67 12.21
N ASP A 175 7.16 -11.83 12.26
CA ASP A 175 7.51 -12.97 11.41
C ASP A 175 7.15 -12.70 9.94
N ILE A 176 6.09 -11.93 9.69
CA ILE A 176 5.76 -11.44 8.33
C ILE A 176 6.87 -10.52 7.83
N LEU A 177 7.31 -9.55 8.65
CA LEU A 177 8.39 -8.62 8.28
C LEU A 177 9.71 -9.35 8.01
N ASP A 178 10.07 -10.30 8.88
CA ASP A 178 11.36 -11.01 8.83
C ASP A 178 11.49 -11.90 7.58
N ARG A 179 10.36 -12.24 6.95
CA ARG A 179 10.29 -13.10 5.76
C ARG A 179 9.82 -12.39 4.50
N THR A 180 10.01 -11.09 4.46
CA THR A 180 9.59 -10.20 3.37
C THR A 180 10.77 -9.83 2.48
N HIS A 181 10.61 -9.96 1.15
CA HIS A 181 11.63 -9.50 0.21
C HIS A 181 11.56 -7.99 -0.02
N ILE A 182 10.38 -7.45 -0.36
CA ILE A 182 10.14 -6.02 -0.51
C ILE A 182 9.14 -5.58 0.56
N PHE A 183 9.51 -4.58 1.36
CA PHE A 183 8.62 -3.94 2.32
C PHE A 183 8.16 -2.59 1.79
N HIS A 184 6.87 -2.49 1.46
CA HIS A 184 6.26 -1.29 0.87
C HIS A 184 5.43 -0.52 1.88
N VAL A 185 5.61 0.79 1.94
CA VAL A 185 4.85 1.70 2.82
C VAL A 185 4.34 2.91 2.06
N GLY A 186 3.15 3.39 2.45
CA GLY A 186 2.59 4.65 1.99
C GLY A 186 2.78 5.77 3.01
N SER A 187 2.65 7.03 2.58
CA SER A 187 2.84 8.20 3.45
C SER A 187 1.70 8.40 4.45
N LEU A 188 0.52 7.85 4.22
CA LEU A 188 -0.64 8.07 5.09
C LEU A 188 -0.45 7.47 6.49
N SER A 189 0.31 6.40 6.62
CA SER A 189 0.69 5.83 7.92
C SER A 189 1.63 6.72 8.73
N LEU A 190 2.21 7.74 8.09
CA LEU A 190 3.10 8.73 8.73
C LEU A 190 2.37 10.00 9.20
N THR A 191 1.06 10.14 8.95
CA THR A 191 0.30 11.36 9.25
C THR A 191 0.00 11.55 10.73
N GLU A 192 -0.21 10.46 11.48
CA GLU A 192 -0.62 10.48 12.90
C GLU A 192 0.13 9.44 13.74
N GLN A 193 0.16 9.70 15.06
CA GLN A 193 0.61 8.74 16.06
C GLN A 193 -0.55 7.83 16.50
N PRO A 194 -0.27 6.57 16.87
CA PRO A 194 1.03 5.88 16.96
C PRO A 194 1.51 5.29 15.62
N ALA A 195 0.67 5.26 14.58
CA ALA A 195 1.00 4.61 13.30
C ALA A 195 2.32 5.11 12.69
N ARG A 196 2.68 6.41 12.88
CA ARG A 196 3.96 6.96 12.42
C ARG A 196 5.16 6.22 13.03
N ASP A 197 5.20 6.10 14.36
CA ASP A 197 6.31 5.43 15.05
C ASP A 197 6.35 3.94 14.70
N THR A 198 5.19 3.34 14.54
CA THR A 198 5.02 1.95 14.10
C THR A 198 5.56 1.75 12.69
N THR A 199 5.29 2.68 11.77
CA THR A 199 5.84 2.67 10.40
C THR A 199 7.36 2.73 10.43
N HIS A 200 7.94 3.66 11.20
CA HIS A 200 9.39 3.78 11.33
C HIS A 200 10.03 2.53 11.97
N TYR A 201 9.36 1.92 12.93
CA TYR A 201 9.79 0.66 13.52
C TYR A 201 9.81 -0.46 12.47
N ALA A 202 8.72 -0.62 11.70
CA ALA A 202 8.59 -1.66 10.68
C ALA A 202 9.64 -1.49 9.57
N ILE A 203 9.87 -0.25 9.09
CA ILE A 203 10.91 0.05 8.09
C ILE A 203 12.30 -0.36 8.60
N ARG A 204 12.65 0.02 9.83
CA ARG A 204 13.95 -0.37 10.41
C ARG A 204 14.10 -1.87 10.51
N ARG A 205 13.07 -2.56 11.04
CA ARG A 205 13.08 -4.03 11.19
C ARG A 205 13.24 -4.73 9.84
N ALA A 206 12.43 -4.38 8.84
CA ALA A 206 12.51 -4.96 7.51
C ALA A 206 13.90 -4.73 6.88
N LYS A 207 14.44 -3.51 7.01
CA LYS A 207 15.79 -3.19 6.52
C LYS A 207 16.90 -4.00 7.22
N GLU A 208 16.81 -4.17 8.53
CA GLU A 208 17.75 -4.99 9.30
C GLU A 208 17.72 -6.48 8.89
N LYS A 209 16.59 -6.94 8.37
CA LYS A 209 16.42 -8.30 7.85
C LYS A 209 16.77 -8.45 6.37
N GLY A 210 17.18 -7.36 5.73
CA GLY A 210 17.65 -7.36 4.35
C GLY A 210 16.57 -7.13 3.32
N SER A 211 15.36 -6.71 3.72
CA SER A 211 14.30 -6.34 2.79
C SER A 211 14.64 -5.05 2.03
N ILE A 212 14.22 -4.98 0.77
CA ILE A 212 14.20 -3.75 -0.02
C ILE A 212 13.05 -2.89 0.50
N ILE A 213 13.32 -1.61 0.78
CA ILE A 213 12.28 -0.68 1.22
C ILE A 213 11.73 0.06 0.00
N SER A 214 10.41 -0.03 -0.20
CA SER A 214 9.66 0.70 -1.21
C SER A 214 8.75 1.73 -0.53
N TYR A 215 8.76 2.96 -1.02
CA TYR A 215 7.97 4.05 -0.44
C TYR A 215 7.18 4.80 -1.52
N ASP A 216 5.87 4.92 -1.32
CA ASP A 216 5.00 5.77 -2.12
C ASP A 216 4.61 7.02 -1.32
N PRO A 217 5.10 8.21 -1.71
CA PRO A 217 4.71 9.46 -1.04
C PRO A 217 3.21 9.73 -1.08
N ASN A 218 2.54 9.39 -2.17
CA ASN A 218 1.09 9.54 -2.38
C ASN A 218 0.47 10.71 -1.60
N TYR A 219 1.11 11.87 -1.68
CA TYR A 219 0.85 13.03 -0.83
C TYR A 219 -0.59 13.52 -0.94
N ARG A 220 -1.24 13.68 0.22
CA ARG A 220 -2.59 14.23 0.37
C ARG A 220 -2.56 15.39 1.34
N ALA A 221 -2.45 16.63 0.81
CA ALA A 221 -2.32 17.84 1.62
C ALA A 221 -3.38 17.97 2.73
N SER A 222 -4.61 17.51 2.48
CA SER A 222 -5.72 17.54 3.44
C SER A 222 -5.54 16.65 4.68
N LEU A 223 -4.61 15.69 4.63
CA LEU A 223 -4.33 14.74 5.72
C LEU A 223 -3.07 15.09 6.51
N TRP A 224 -2.27 16.03 6.02
CA TRP A 224 -1.08 16.50 6.71
C TRP A 224 -1.34 17.82 7.45
N LYS A 225 -0.63 18.02 8.54
CA LYS A 225 -0.70 19.29 9.29
C LYS A 225 -0.20 20.46 8.43
N ASP A 226 0.89 20.24 7.73
CA ASP A 226 1.55 21.16 6.82
C ASP A 226 2.54 20.40 5.92
N GLU A 227 2.99 21.05 4.84
CA GLU A 227 3.92 20.48 3.88
C GLU A 227 5.31 20.20 4.49
N GLU A 228 5.75 21.00 5.45
CA GLU A 228 7.05 20.79 6.12
C GLU A 228 7.03 19.52 6.98
N THR A 229 5.90 19.21 7.61
CA THR A 229 5.72 17.97 8.37
C THR A 229 5.74 16.75 7.45
N ALA A 230 5.21 16.88 6.24
CA ALA A 230 5.20 15.81 5.26
C ALA A 230 6.60 15.51 4.65
N LYS A 231 7.52 16.48 4.69
CA LYS A 231 8.89 16.34 4.17
C LYS A 231 9.89 15.78 5.19
N LYS A 232 9.49 15.62 6.44
CA LYS A 232 10.32 15.07 7.54
C LYS A 232 10.12 13.57 7.71
#